data_e9305f9769278244e66c31aaf09b1333
#
_entry.id   e9305f9769278244e66c31aaf09b1333
#
_cell.length_a   1.000
_cell.length_b   1.000
_cell.length_c   1.000
_cell.angle_alpha   90.00
_cell.angle_beta   90.00
_cell.angle_gamma   90.00
#
_symmetry.space_group_name_H-M   'P 1'
#
loop_
_entity.id
_entity.type
_entity.pdbx_description
1 polymer ?
#
loop_
_entity_poly.entity_id
_entity_poly.type
_entity_poly.pdbx_seq_one_letter_code
_entity_poly.pdbx_strand_id
1 'polypeptide(L)'
;MDQITNPDADKSLEASEKIYNLKIQKMDYLEKNGYPRDYLEEIYTCKDCHDTGINEDDEKCHCLKKLIVSELYDMSSISYMLDKENFDKFDLNVFSEKVYEKYEMSPRENMRNILAISKKYIRDFKEENDLNLLLWGPTGQGKTFLLNCIAAELIKSDVIVIYQTAYEILKTIEDRKFKNIEDDKYNLYFEADLLIVDDLGIEFVNSFTASEIFNIINTRLLRGKKTLISTNLSPKELSETYTDRVFSRVFQKFVPIKFFGPDLRWQ
;
A
#
# COMPACT_ATOMS: atom_id res chain seq x y z
N MET A 1 19.88 52.85 -29.95
CA MET A 1 19.50 51.63 -29.18
C MET A 1 18.04 51.37 -29.43
N ASP A 2 17.75 50.63 -30.48
CA ASP A 2 16.37 50.30 -30.88
C ASP A 2 15.86 49.20 -29.94
N GLN A 3 14.77 49.49 -29.24
CA GLN A 3 14.01 48.50 -28.51
C GLN A 3 13.36 47.58 -29.52
N ILE A 4 13.82 46.33 -29.58
CA ILE A 4 13.17 45.27 -30.36
C ILE A 4 11.90 44.90 -29.58
N THR A 5 10.78 45.50 -29.92
CA THR A 5 9.44 45.05 -29.48
C THR A 5 9.14 43.74 -30.17
N ASN A 6 8.92 42.69 -29.42
CA ASN A 6 8.58 41.37 -29.94
C ASN A 6 7.06 41.40 -30.32
N PRO A 7 6.68 41.40 -31.59
CA PRO A 7 5.29 41.58 -32.03
C PRO A 7 4.38 40.41 -31.63
N ASP A 8 4.92 39.25 -31.27
CA ASP A 8 4.15 38.10 -30.81
C ASP A 8 3.81 38.20 -29.29
N ALA A 9 4.61 38.92 -28.51
CA ALA A 9 4.29 39.21 -27.10
C ALA A 9 3.12 40.22 -26.98
N ASP A 10 3.05 41.23 -27.84
CA ASP A 10 1.95 42.20 -27.84
C ASP A 10 0.61 41.54 -28.24
N LYS A 11 0.61 40.68 -29.25
CA LYS A 11 -0.57 39.93 -29.66
C LYS A 11 -1.08 38.97 -28.55
N SER A 12 -0.16 38.37 -27.81
CA SER A 12 -0.50 37.50 -26.68
C SER A 12 -1.13 38.27 -25.53
N LEU A 13 -0.66 39.48 -25.24
CA LEU A 13 -1.23 40.38 -24.24
C LEU A 13 -2.63 40.85 -24.63
N GLU A 14 -2.83 41.30 -25.87
CA GLU A 14 -4.14 41.72 -26.37
C GLU A 14 -5.17 40.57 -26.37
N ALA A 15 -4.73 39.31 -26.69
CA ALA A 15 -5.60 38.14 -26.62
C ALA A 15 -5.99 37.82 -25.19
N SER A 16 -5.05 37.93 -24.24
CA SER A 16 -5.30 37.68 -22.80
C SER A 16 -6.26 38.70 -22.20
N GLU A 17 -6.13 40.00 -22.56
CA GLU A 17 -7.05 41.04 -22.11
C GLU A 17 -8.46 40.82 -22.71
N LYS A 18 -8.55 40.44 -23.97
CA LYS A 18 -9.83 40.15 -24.61
C LYS A 18 -10.53 38.95 -23.96
N ILE A 19 -9.80 37.89 -23.66
CA ILE A 19 -10.34 36.72 -22.95
C ILE A 19 -10.84 37.12 -21.56
N TYR A 20 -10.06 37.91 -20.82
CA TYR A 20 -10.46 38.41 -19.51
C TYR A 20 -11.75 39.23 -19.54
N ASN A 21 -11.83 40.18 -20.46
CA ASN A 21 -13.03 41.01 -20.66
C ASN A 21 -14.26 40.17 -21.03
N LEU A 22 -14.10 39.16 -21.89
CA LEU A 22 -15.21 38.27 -22.26
C LEU A 22 -15.66 37.40 -21.08
N LYS A 23 -14.74 36.97 -20.21
CA LYS A 23 -15.09 36.25 -18.97
C LYS A 23 -15.94 37.13 -18.04
N ILE A 24 -15.55 38.39 -17.84
CA ILE A 24 -16.34 39.34 -17.02
C ILE A 24 -17.72 39.54 -17.60
N GLN A 25 -17.81 39.79 -18.91
CA GLN A 25 -19.12 39.99 -19.61
C GLN A 25 -20.02 38.74 -19.45
N LYS A 26 -19.46 37.54 -19.56
CA LYS A 26 -20.17 36.27 -19.31
C LYS A 26 -20.73 36.22 -17.89
N MET A 27 -19.90 36.52 -16.88
CA MET A 27 -20.30 36.51 -15.47
C MET A 27 -21.45 37.53 -15.21
N ASP A 28 -21.33 38.76 -15.72
CA ASP A 28 -22.34 39.80 -15.55
C ASP A 28 -23.65 39.45 -16.27
N TYR A 29 -23.58 38.76 -17.42
CA TYR A 29 -24.76 38.31 -18.16
C TYR A 29 -25.49 37.18 -17.38
N LEU A 30 -24.75 36.25 -16.75
CA LEU A 30 -25.33 35.21 -15.91
C LEU A 30 -26.06 35.82 -14.72
N GLU A 31 -25.41 36.75 -14.01
CA GLU A 31 -25.97 37.38 -12.81
C GLU A 31 -27.24 38.20 -13.16
N LYS A 32 -27.25 38.92 -14.27
CA LYS A 32 -28.44 39.68 -14.77
C LYS A 32 -29.63 38.77 -15.10
N ASN A 33 -29.37 37.49 -15.43
CA ASN A 33 -30.41 36.51 -15.71
C ASN A 33 -30.73 35.58 -14.52
N GLY A 34 -30.24 35.89 -13.33
CA GLY A 34 -30.56 35.18 -12.09
C GLY A 34 -29.75 33.91 -11.87
N TYR A 35 -28.66 33.71 -12.60
CA TYR A 35 -27.73 32.58 -12.40
C TYR A 35 -26.50 33.01 -11.61
N PRO A 36 -25.87 32.11 -10.85
CA PRO A 36 -24.57 32.35 -10.25
C PRO A 36 -23.52 32.71 -11.30
N ARG A 37 -22.51 33.52 -10.94
CA ARG A 37 -21.43 33.94 -11.85
C ARG A 37 -20.62 32.80 -12.41
N ASP A 38 -20.52 31.69 -11.65
CA ASP A 38 -19.80 30.44 -11.95
C ASP A 38 -20.70 29.35 -12.56
N TYR A 39 -21.96 29.66 -12.89
CA TYR A 39 -22.96 28.67 -13.35
C TYR A 39 -22.50 27.81 -14.55
N LEU A 40 -21.64 28.36 -15.42
CA LEU A 40 -21.07 27.67 -16.58
C LEU A 40 -19.61 27.22 -16.37
N GLU A 41 -19.12 27.28 -15.15
CA GLU A 41 -17.81 26.71 -14.84
C GLU A 41 -17.91 25.19 -14.74
N GLU A 42 -16.85 24.51 -15.15
CA GLU A 42 -16.77 23.05 -15.05
C GLU A 42 -16.73 22.64 -13.56
N ILE A 43 -17.58 21.68 -13.20
CA ILE A 43 -17.63 21.14 -11.84
C ILE A 43 -16.73 19.92 -11.78
N TYR A 44 -15.63 20.04 -11.08
CA TYR A 44 -14.71 18.93 -10.84
C TYR A 44 -14.97 18.29 -9.48
N THR A 45 -14.98 16.96 -9.44
CA THR A 45 -15.02 16.18 -8.21
C THR A 45 -13.70 16.31 -7.44
N CYS A 46 -12.61 16.26 -8.18
CA CYS A 46 -11.27 16.49 -7.65
C CYS A 46 -10.72 17.83 -8.16
N LYS A 47 -10.50 18.76 -7.25
CA LYS A 47 -9.97 20.08 -7.58
C LYS A 47 -8.47 20.09 -7.91
N ASP A 48 -7.72 19.09 -7.43
CA ASP A 48 -6.26 19.04 -7.59
C ASP A 48 -5.85 18.56 -8.99
N CYS A 49 -6.62 17.70 -9.62
CA CYS A 49 -6.30 17.19 -10.95
C CYS A 49 -7.40 17.46 -11.98
N HIS A 50 -8.47 18.18 -11.61
CA HIS A 50 -9.61 18.42 -12.49
C HIS A 50 -10.16 17.13 -13.15
N ASP A 51 -10.29 16.06 -12.34
CA ASP A 51 -10.78 14.73 -12.71
C ASP A 51 -9.92 13.98 -13.76
N THR A 52 -8.73 14.47 -14.09
CA THR A 52 -7.78 13.78 -14.98
C THR A 52 -7.08 12.59 -14.31
N GLY A 53 -7.05 12.55 -12.99
CA GLY A 53 -6.33 11.54 -12.21
C GLY A 53 -4.81 11.77 -12.10
N ILE A 54 -4.27 12.77 -12.77
CA ILE A 54 -2.84 13.15 -12.76
C ILE A 54 -2.73 14.57 -12.21
N ASN A 55 -1.80 14.81 -11.29
CA ASN A 55 -1.52 16.13 -10.73
C ASN A 55 -0.57 16.96 -11.63
N GLU A 56 -0.26 18.18 -11.22
CA GLU A 56 0.63 19.09 -11.97
C GLU A 56 2.09 18.58 -12.04
N ASP A 57 2.49 17.67 -11.17
CA ASP A 57 3.82 17.04 -11.12
C ASP A 57 3.91 15.77 -11.99
N ASP A 58 2.88 15.47 -12.80
CA ASP A 58 2.76 14.27 -13.63
C ASP A 58 2.68 12.96 -12.81
N GLU A 59 2.24 13.07 -11.54
CA GLU A 59 2.03 11.93 -10.64
C GLU A 59 0.54 11.57 -10.53
N LYS A 60 0.26 10.31 -10.12
CA LYS A 60 -1.11 9.87 -9.83
C LYS A 60 -1.72 10.72 -8.70
N CYS A 61 -2.78 11.42 -9.00
CA CYS A 61 -3.52 12.21 -8.02
C CYS A 61 -4.14 11.32 -6.92
N HIS A 62 -4.37 11.90 -5.75
CA HIS A 62 -4.99 11.18 -4.62
C HIS A 62 -6.37 10.58 -4.98
N CYS A 63 -7.17 11.23 -5.83
CA CYS A 63 -8.47 10.72 -6.26
C CYS A 63 -8.33 9.43 -7.09
N LEU A 64 -7.35 9.38 -8.02
CA LEU A 64 -7.06 8.16 -8.78
C LEU A 64 -6.49 7.07 -7.87
N LYS A 65 -5.61 7.41 -6.93
CA LYS A 65 -5.10 6.45 -5.93
C LYS A 65 -6.25 5.84 -5.12
N LYS A 66 -7.20 6.66 -4.65
CA LYS A 66 -8.41 6.17 -3.95
C LYS A 66 -9.25 5.24 -4.81
N LEU A 67 -9.47 5.58 -6.07
CA LEU A 67 -10.26 4.75 -6.99
C LEU A 67 -9.57 3.40 -7.23
N ILE A 68 -8.27 3.39 -7.50
CA ILE A 68 -7.49 2.15 -7.64
C ILE A 68 -7.59 1.30 -6.38
N VAL A 69 -7.44 1.92 -5.21
CA VAL A 69 -7.56 1.24 -3.93
C VAL A 69 -8.95 0.63 -3.76
N SER A 70 -10.03 1.37 -4.00
CA SER A 70 -11.39 0.85 -3.85
C SER A 70 -11.67 -0.32 -4.78
N GLU A 71 -11.27 -0.24 -6.05
CA GLU A 71 -11.42 -1.34 -7.02
C GLU A 71 -10.65 -2.59 -6.59
N LEU A 72 -9.41 -2.42 -6.10
CA LEU A 72 -8.60 -3.53 -5.61
C LEU A 72 -9.19 -4.19 -4.37
N TYR A 73 -9.84 -3.40 -3.48
CA TYR A 73 -10.50 -3.91 -2.28
C TYR A 73 -11.82 -4.59 -2.59
N ASP A 74 -12.63 -4.04 -3.46
CA ASP A 74 -13.89 -4.67 -3.90
C ASP A 74 -13.63 -6.02 -4.58
N MET A 75 -12.51 -6.13 -5.32
CA MET A 75 -12.07 -7.38 -5.94
C MET A 75 -11.52 -8.42 -4.95
N SER A 76 -11.08 -8.02 -3.75
CA SER A 76 -10.32 -8.88 -2.83
C SER A 76 -11.09 -9.37 -1.61
N SER A 77 -12.35 -9.00 -1.41
CA SER A 77 -13.13 -9.27 -0.18
C SER A 77 -12.48 -8.74 1.11
N ILE A 78 -11.44 -7.94 1.00
CA ILE A 78 -10.65 -7.44 2.12
C ILE A 78 -11.40 -6.32 2.86
N SER A 79 -12.25 -5.54 2.18
CA SER A 79 -12.99 -4.44 2.80
C SER A 79 -13.77 -4.92 4.04
N TYR A 80 -14.42 -6.07 3.95
CA TYR A 80 -15.14 -6.67 5.08
C TYR A 80 -14.20 -7.10 6.23
N MET A 81 -13.00 -7.58 5.92
CA MET A 81 -12.02 -7.97 6.95
C MET A 81 -11.43 -6.75 7.64
N LEU A 82 -11.13 -5.67 6.93
CA LEU A 82 -10.59 -4.45 7.50
C LEU A 82 -11.55 -3.78 8.49
N ASP A 83 -12.85 -3.87 8.25
CA ASP A 83 -13.87 -3.39 9.20
C ASP A 83 -13.89 -4.19 10.49
N LYS A 84 -13.52 -5.47 10.44
CA LYS A 84 -13.51 -6.37 11.60
C LYS A 84 -12.15 -6.44 12.30
N GLU A 85 -11.06 -6.32 11.55
CA GLU A 85 -9.69 -6.49 12.01
C GLU A 85 -8.92 -5.18 11.87
N ASN A 86 -9.07 -4.31 12.86
CA ASN A 86 -8.41 -3.00 12.95
C ASN A 86 -7.92 -2.74 14.37
N PHE A 87 -7.15 -1.66 14.58
CA PHE A 87 -6.59 -1.35 15.91
C PHE A 87 -7.65 -1.01 16.96
N ASP A 88 -8.83 -0.52 16.57
CA ASP A 88 -9.92 -0.22 17.52
C ASP A 88 -10.51 -1.49 18.14
N LYS A 89 -10.41 -2.61 17.42
CA LYS A 89 -10.87 -3.93 17.87
C LYS A 89 -9.75 -4.82 18.41
N PHE A 90 -8.53 -4.29 18.46
CA PHE A 90 -7.38 -5.04 18.95
C PHE A 90 -7.40 -5.17 20.48
N ASP A 91 -7.67 -6.36 20.98
CA ASP A 91 -7.68 -6.63 22.42
C ASP A 91 -6.38 -7.30 22.88
N LEU A 92 -5.60 -6.58 23.69
CA LEU A 92 -4.39 -7.10 24.31
C LEU A 92 -4.67 -8.18 25.37
N ASN A 93 -5.90 -8.23 25.93
CA ASN A 93 -6.23 -9.15 27.02
C ASN A 93 -6.35 -10.59 26.55
N VAL A 94 -6.52 -10.84 25.25
CA VAL A 94 -6.49 -12.20 24.70
C VAL A 94 -5.11 -12.84 24.76
N PHE A 95 -4.05 -12.07 24.97
CA PHE A 95 -2.69 -12.59 25.08
C PHE A 95 -2.35 -12.92 26.54
N SER A 96 -1.74 -14.08 26.74
CA SER A 96 -1.36 -14.57 28.07
C SER A 96 -0.33 -13.68 28.77
N GLU A 97 -0.50 -13.46 30.07
CA GLU A 97 0.47 -12.76 30.94
C GLU A 97 1.53 -13.70 31.48
N LYS A 98 1.39 -15.03 31.29
CA LYS A 98 2.37 -15.99 31.77
C LYS A 98 3.70 -15.78 31.07
N VAL A 99 4.74 -15.52 31.86
CA VAL A 99 6.11 -15.36 31.36
C VAL A 99 6.63 -16.69 30.82
N TYR A 100 7.19 -16.64 29.62
CA TYR A 100 7.88 -17.77 28.99
C TYR A 100 9.38 -17.64 29.30
N GLU A 101 9.92 -18.55 30.10
CA GLU A 101 11.30 -18.51 30.53
C GLU A 101 12.31 -18.36 29.38
N LYS A 102 12.06 -19.04 28.27
CA LYS A 102 12.88 -18.96 27.04
C LYS A 102 13.02 -17.54 26.49
N TYR A 103 12.04 -16.68 26.72
CA TYR A 103 11.97 -15.33 26.15
C TYR A 103 12.03 -14.23 27.23
N GLU A 104 12.03 -14.63 28.50
CA GLU A 104 12.00 -13.72 29.67
C GLU A 104 10.88 -12.68 29.60
N MET A 105 9.79 -13.00 28.87
CA MET A 105 8.72 -12.10 28.54
C MET A 105 7.40 -12.87 28.39
N SER A 106 6.27 -12.20 28.67
CA SER A 106 4.95 -12.76 28.38
C SER A 106 4.52 -12.48 26.93
N PRO A 107 3.63 -13.30 26.35
CA PRO A 107 3.02 -13.02 25.05
C PRO A 107 2.35 -11.64 24.97
N ARG A 108 1.68 -11.20 26.07
CA ARG A 108 1.05 -9.88 26.14
C ARG A 108 2.07 -8.74 26.08
N GLU A 109 3.16 -8.86 26.80
CA GLU A 109 4.25 -7.89 26.78
C GLU A 109 4.93 -7.83 25.41
N ASN A 110 5.20 -8.99 24.81
CA ASN A 110 5.71 -9.07 23.45
C ASN A 110 4.76 -8.36 22.47
N MET A 111 3.45 -8.58 22.59
CA MET A 111 2.47 -7.93 21.70
C MET A 111 2.42 -6.42 21.90
N ARG A 112 2.59 -5.89 23.11
CA ARG A 112 2.75 -4.44 23.34
C ARG A 112 3.92 -3.86 22.55
N ASN A 113 5.07 -4.56 22.56
CA ASN A 113 6.25 -4.15 21.82
C ASN A 113 6.00 -4.21 20.30
N ILE A 114 5.34 -5.27 19.82
CA ILE A 114 4.95 -5.44 18.43
C ILE A 114 4.02 -4.32 17.98
N LEU A 115 3.01 -3.96 18.77
CA LEU A 115 2.12 -2.85 18.49
C LEU A 115 2.85 -1.51 18.41
N ALA A 116 3.82 -1.27 19.30
CA ALA A 116 4.64 -0.05 19.26
C ALA A 116 5.46 0.04 17.95
N ILE A 117 6.07 -1.08 17.52
CA ILE A 117 6.79 -1.18 16.24
C ILE A 117 5.82 -0.93 15.07
N SER A 118 4.64 -1.54 15.07
CA SER A 118 3.64 -1.40 14.02
C SER A 118 3.12 0.03 13.89
N LYS A 119 2.84 0.69 15.01
CA LYS A 119 2.43 2.10 15.03
C LYS A 119 3.55 3.01 14.53
N LYS A 120 4.80 2.73 14.88
CA LYS A 120 5.96 3.45 14.36
C LYS A 120 6.08 3.23 12.85
N TYR A 121 5.95 1.99 12.37
CA TYR A 121 5.98 1.65 10.94
C TYR A 121 4.93 2.45 10.14
N ILE A 122 3.70 2.54 10.64
CA ILE A 122 2.61 3.29 10.00
C ILE A 122 2.93 4.79 9.96
N ARG A 123 3.36 5.37 11.10
CA ARG A 123 3.68 6.79 11.19
C ARG A 123 4.79 7.20 10.24
N ASP A 124 5.86 6.37 10.19
CA ASP A 124 7.07 6.64 9.43
C ASP A 124 7.01 6.04 8.00
N PHE A 125 5.82 5.62 7.54
CA PHE A 125 5.65 4.89 6.28
C PHE A 125 6.05 5.73 5.05
N LYS A 126 5.68 7.01 5.04
CA LYS A 126 5.96 7.93 3.91
C LYS A 126 7.37 8.52 3.96
N GLU A 127 8.13 8.27 5.02
CA GLU A 127 9.53 8.69 5.11
C GLU A 127 10.42 7.81 4.23
N GLU A 128 11.51 8.37 3.72
CA GLU A 128 12.54 7.62 3.01
C GLU A 128 13.27 6.67 3.97
N ASN A 129 12.80 5.45 4.05
CA ASN A 129 13.41 4.39 4.82
C ASN A 129 13.16 3.03 4.15
N ASP A 130 14.10 2.09 4.35
CA ASP A 130 14.03 0.72 3.82
C ASP A 130 13.32 -0.24 4.81
N LEU A 131 12.39 0.23 5.63
CA LEU A 131 11.80 -0.57 6.68
C LEU A 131 10.78 -1.56 6.12
N ASN A 132 11.14 -2.83 6.12
CA ASN A 132 10.27 -3.97 5.81
C ASN A 132 10.15 -4.84 7.06
N LEU A 133 8.99 -5.49 7.27
CA LEU A 133 8.78 -6.33 8.45
C LEU A 133 8.51 -7.78 8.04
N LEU A 134 9.11 -8.71 8.79
CA LEU A 134 8.86 -10.14 8.72
C LEU A 134 8.23 -10.62 10.02
N LEU A 135 6.93 -10.86 10.02
CA LEU A 135 6.17 -11.39 11.14
C LEU A 135 6.25 -12.92 11.12
N TRP A 136 6.88 -13.52 12.14
CA TRP A 136 7.07 -14.96 12.16
C TRP A 136 6.71 -15.57 13.50
N GLY A 137 6.27 -16.81 13.48
CA GLY A 137 5.90 -17.57 14.68
C GLY A 137 4.70 -18.48 14.43
N PRO A 138 4.33 -19.33 15.42
CA PRO A 138 3.25 -20.30 15.26
C PRO A 138 1.92 -19.71 14.77
N THR A 139 1.05 -20.57 14.26
CA THR A 139 -0.31 -20.19 13.85
C THR A 139 -1.14 -19.71 15.03
N GLY A 140 -2.21 -18.95 14.77
CA GLY A 140 -3.16 -18.52 15.80
C GLY A 140 -2.64 -17.46 16.76
N GLN A 141 -1.59 -16.72 16.41
CA GLN A 141 -0.99 -15.71 17.29
C GLN A 141 -1.27 -14.27 16.88
N GLY A 142 -2.21 -14.07 15.96
CA GLY A 142 -2.65 -12.74 15.54
C GLY A 142 -1.78 -12.05 14.50
N LYS A 143 -0.89 -12.76 13.76
CA LYS A 143 -0.08 -12.18 12.68
C LYS A 143 -0.96 -11.54 11.59
N THR A 144 -1.88 -12.33 11.01
CA THR A 144 -2.85 -11.88 10.00
C THR A 144 -3.69 -10.71 10.50
N PHE A 145 -4.21 -10.78 11.73
CA PHE A 145 -4.96 -9.69 12.34
C PHE A 145 -4.15 -8.39 12.40
N LEU A 146 -2.87 -8.48 12.80
CA LEU A 146 -2.00 -7.31 12.85
C LEU A 146 -1.70 -6.75 11.45
N LEU A 147 -1.49 -7.61 10.44
CA LEU A 147 -1.32 -7.18 9.05
C LEU A 147 -2.55 -6.42 8.56
N ASN A 148 -3.75 -6.90 8.87
CA ASN A 148 -5.01 -6.21 8.55
C ASN A 148 -5.13 -4.86 9.26
N CYS A 149 -4.74 -4.77 10.54
CA CYS A 149 -4.69 -3.49 11.26
C CYS A 149 -3.76 -2.48 10.58
N ILE A 150 -2.57 -2.91 10.17
CA ILE A 150 -1.59 -2.05 9.49
C ILE A 150 -2.14 -1.61 8.12
N ALA A 151 -2.68 -2.57 7.35
CA ALA A 151 -3.29 -2.29 6.06
C ALA A 151 -4.40 -1.25 6.18
N ALA A 152 -5.35 -1.44 7.12
CA ALA A 152 -6.48 -0.54 7.34
C ALA A 152 -6.03 0.91 7.59
N GLU A 153 -5.02 1.13 8.44
CA GLU A 153 -4.53 2.48 8.74
C GLU A 153 -3.79 3.13 7.56
N LEU A 154 -3.00 2.35 6.82
CA LEU A 154 -2.28 2.88 5.67
C LEU A 154 -3.21 3.24 4.52
N ILE A 155 -4.28 2.47 4.32
CA ILE A 155 -5.32 2.76 3.33
C ILE A 155 -6.04 4.07 3.64
N LYS A 156 -6.39 4.30 4.91
CA LYS A 156 -6.97 5.58 5.36
C LYS A 156 -6.06 6.78 5.06
N SER A 157 -4.76 6.53 4.88
CA SER A 157 -3.72 7.52 4.55
C SER A 157 -3.39 7.59 3.06
N ASP A 158 -4.28 7.09 2.19
CA ASP A 158 -4.16 7.06 0.72
C ASP A 158 -2.93 6.26 0.21
N VAL A 159 -2.48 5.25 0.96
CA VAL A 159 -1.42 4.32 0.55
C VAL A 159 -2.02 3.19 -0.29
N ILE A 160 -1.44 2.90 -1.45
CA ILE A 160 -1.85 1.76 -2.27
C ILE A 160 -1.28 0.49 -1.63
N VAL A 161 -2.17 -0.30 -1.01
CA VAL A 161 -1.82 -1.57 -0.35
C VAL A 161 -2.36 -2.73 -1.16
N ILE A 162 -1.51 -3.68 -1.50
CA ILE A 162 -1.91 -4.98 -2.03
C ILE A 162 -1.72 -6.01 -0.92
N TYR A 163 -2.80 -6.72 -0.60
CA TYR A 163 -2.80 -7.80 0.38
C TYR A 163 -3.13 -9.11 -0.32
N GLN A 164 -2.22 -10.07 -0.28
CA GLN A 164 -2.42 -11.39 -0.88
C GLN A 164 -1.70 -12.46 -0.05
N THR A 165 -2.23 -13.66 -0.06
CA THR A 165 -1.46 -14.82 0.41
C THR A 165 -0.37 -15.19 -0.57
N ALA A 166 0.72 -15.80 -0.11
CA ALA A 166 1.77 -16.29 -0.99
C ALA A 166 1.23 -17.23 -2.07
N TYR A 167 0.23 -18.06 -1.73
CA TYR A 167 -0.45 -18.95 -2.66
C TYR A 167 -1.15 -18.19 -3.79
N GLU A 168 -1.91 -17.12 -3.48
CA GLU A 168 -2.63 -16.34 -4.49
C GLU A 168 -1.68 -15.58 -5.41
N ILE A 169 -0.58 -15.04 -4.88
CA ILE A 169 0.47 -14.42 -5.70
C ILE A 169 1.03 -15.43 -6.71
N LEU A 170 1.41 -16.60 -6.24
CA LEU A 170 1.96 -17.65 -7.11
C LEU A 170 0.96 -18.14 -8.13
N LYS A 171 -0.30 -18.31 -7.76
CA LYS A 171 -1.38 -18.66 -8.67
C LYS A 171 -1.53 -17.63 -9.80
N THR A 172 -1.53 -16.34 -9.48
CA THR A 172 -1.57 -15.26 -10.48
C THR A 172 -0.38 -15.35 -11.45
N ILE A 173 0.81 -15.64 -10.94
CA ILE A 173 2.02 -15.79 -11.75
C ILE A 173 1.93 -17.01 -12.67
N GLU A 174 1.47 -18.15 -12.15
CA GLU A 174 1.28 -19.38 -12.92
C GLU A 174 0.23 -19.20 -14.02
N ASP A 175 -0.91 -18.58 -13.71
CA ASP A 175 -1.97 -18.30 -14.68
C ASP A 175 -1.45 -17.41 -15.82
N ARG A 176 -0.66 -16.39 -15.51
CA ARG A 176 -0.03 -15.52 -16.51
C ARG A 176 0.99 -16.26 -17.37
N LYS A 177 1.89 -17.03 -16.76
CA LYS A 177 3.01 -17.67 -17.48
C LYS A 177 2.61 -18.90 -18.30
N PHE A 178 1.69 -19.70 -17.78
CA PHE A 178 1.36 -21.00 -18.37
C PHE A 178 0.01 -21.02 -19.07
N LYS A 179 -0.92 -20.12 -18.69
CA LYS A 179 -2.25 -20.07 -19.30
C LYS A 179 -2.46 -18.84 -20.18
N ASN A 180 -1.46 -17.94 -20.28
CA ASN A 180 -1.54 -16.65 -20.99
C ASN A 180 -2.75 -15.79 -20.56
N ILE A 181 -3.13 -15.88 -19.29
CA ILE A 181 -4.17 -15.02 -18.71
C ILE A 181 -3.49 -13.73 -18.27
N GLU A 182 -3.80 -12.64 -18.94
CA GLU A 182 -3.35 -11.30 -18.48
C GLU A 182 -4.17 -10.93 -17.25
N ASP A 183 -3.47 -10.69 -16.15
CA ASP A 183 -4.04 -10.16 -14.90
C ASP A 183 -3.27 -8.89 -14.53
N ASP A 184 -3.99 -7.78 -14.49
CA ASP A 184 -3.42 -6.47 -14.10
C ASP A 184 -2.84 -6.48 -12.69
N LYS A 185 -3.29 -7.41 -11.82
CA LYS A 185 -2.75 -7.60 -10.46
C LYS A 185 -1.26 -7.90 -10.46
N TYR A 186 -0.75 -8.62 -11.48
CA TYR A 186 0.66 -8.96 -11.54
C TYR A 186 1.56 -7.72 -11.47
N ASN A 187 1.24 -6.67 -12.20
CA ASN A 187 2.03 -5.43 -12.20
C ASN A 187 1.92 -4.71 -10.86
N LEU A 188 0.78 -4.80 -10.20
CA LEU A 188 0.54 -4.18 -8.90
C LEU A 188 1.42 -4.77 -7.79
N TYR A 189 1.82 -6.05 -7.89
CA TYR A 189 2.77 -6.63 -6.93
C TYR A 189 4.12 -5.89 -6.91
N PHE A 190 4.51 -5.25 -8.00
CA PHE A 190 5.76 -4.49 -8.10
C PHE A 190 5.58 -3.00 -7.82
N GLU A 191 4.41 -2.44 -8.10
CA GLU A 191 4.17 -0.99 -8.12
C GLU A 191 3.47 -0.44 -6.87
N ALA A 192 2.66 -1.26 -6.19
CA ALA A 192 1.96 -0.85 -4.98
C ALA A 192 2.93 -0.28 -3.93
N ASP A 193 2.50 0.72 -3.16
CA ASP A 193 3.34 1.32 -2.13
C ASP A 193 3.68 0.31 -1.03
N LEU A 194 2.70 -0.53 -0.66
CA LEU A 194 2.88 -1.66 0.25
C LEU A 194 2.36 -2.95 -0.40
N LEU A 195 3.18 -4.00 -0.36
CA LEU A 195 2.76 -5.37 -0.60
C LEU A 195 2.76 -6.13 0.73
N ILE A 196 1.64 -6.76 1.05
CA ILE A 196 1.51 -7.68 2.16
C ILE A 196 1.43 -9.09 1.58
N VAL A 197 2.41 -9.92 1.93
CA VAL A 197 2.48 -11.35 1.59
C VAL A 197 2.16 -12.14 2.85
N ASP A 198 0.92 -12.61 2.95
CA ASP A 198 0.50 -13.39 4.11
C ASP A 198 0.77 -14.89 3.91
N ASP A 199 1.09 -15.56 5.03
CA ASP A 199 1.30 -17.00 5.10
C ASP A 199 2.38 -17.54 4.13
N LEU A 200 3.52 -16.85 4.00
CA LEU A 200 4.66 -17.33 3.21
C LEU A 200 5.19 -18.67 3.78
N GLY A 201 5.37 -19.66 2.90
CA GLY A 201 5.90 -20.99 3.24
C GLY A 201 4.83 -22.06 3.47
N ILE A 202 3.54 -21.75 3.24
CA ILE A 202 2.45 -22.75 3.22
C ILE A 202 2.30 -23.37 1.81
N GLU A 203 2.69 -22.61 0.78
CA GLU A 203 2.66 -23.05 -0.60
C GLU A 203 3.66 -24.17 -0.88
N PHE A 204 3.42 -24.92 -1.96
CA PHE A 204 4.40 -25.90 -2.44
C PHE A 204 5.62 -25.18 -3.00
N VAL A 205 6.70 -25.14 -2.22
CA VAL A 205 7.94 -24.47 -2.61
C VAL A 205 8.78 -25.37 -3.53
N ASN A 206 9.02 -24.87 -4.73
CA ASN A 206 9.95 -25.43 -5.70
C ASN A 206 10.86 -24.32 -6.26
N SER A 207 11.79 -24.64 -7.13
CA SER A 207 12.73 -23.66 -7.70
C SER A 207 12.04 -22.52 -8.45
N PHE A 208 10.90 -22.78 -9.08
CA PHE A 208 10.11 -21.78 -9.79
C PHE A 208 9.43 -20.82 -8.80
N THR A 209 8.66 -21.36 -7.85
CA THR A 209 7.93 -20.56 -6.86
C THR A 209 8.87 -19.72 -6.00
N ALA A 210 9.99 -20.30 -5.57
CA ALA A 210 11.04 -19.57 -4.82
C ALA A 210 11.64 -18.43 -5.65
N SER A 211 11.90 -18.63 -6.94
CA SER A 211 12.44 -17.59 -7.82
C SER A 211 11.45 -16.45 -8.04
N GLU A 212 10.17 -16.74 -8.19
CA GLU A 212 9.15 -15.72 -8.43
C GLU A 212 8.91 -14.84 -7.19
N ILE A 213 8.79 -15.45 -6.01
CA ILE A 213 8.69 -14.69 -4.75
C ILE A 213 9.94 -13.82 -4.56
N PHE A 214 11.13 -14.38 -4.80
CA PHE A 214 12.37 -13.61 -4.74
C PHE A 214 12.36 -12.43 -5.71
N ASN A 215 11.97 -12.65 -6.97
CA ASN A 215 11.94 -11.61 -7.99
C ASN A 215 11.02 -10.43 -7.58
N ILE A 216 9.83 -10.73 -7.07
CA ILE A 216 8.90 -9.70 -6.58
C ILE A 216 9.56 -8.90 -5.46
N ILE A 217 10.00 -9.57 -4.39
CA ILE A 217 10.54 -8.90 -3.19
C ILE A 217 11.81 -8.12 -3.54
N ASN A 218 12.74 -8.71 -4.30
CA ASN A 218 13.98 -8.05 -4.70
C ASN A 218 13.72 -6.82 -5.58
N THR A 219 12.81 -6.93 -6.55
CA THR A 219 12.44 -5.79 -7.41
C THR A 219 11.83 -4.65 -6.60
N ARG A 220 10.98 -4.97 -5.63
CA ARG A 220 10.38 -3.99 -4.73
C ARG A 220 11.44 -3.29 -3.87
N LEU A 221 12.37 -4.05 -3.28
CA LEU A 221 13.50 -3.49 -2.52
C LEU A 221 14.34 -2.53 -3.36
N LEU A 222 14.64 -2.88 -4.62
CA LEU A 222 15.38 -2.03 -5.54
C LEU A 222 14.64 -0.74 -5.91
N ARG A 223 13.30 -0.77 -5.88
CA ARG A 223 12.43 0.39 -6.15
C ARG A 223 12.07 1.18 -4.89
N GLY A 224 12.64 0.85 -3.73
CA GLY A 224 12.28 1.48 -2.46
C GLY A 224 10.83 1.23 -2.01
N LYS A 225 10.16 0.18 -2.56
CA LYS A 225 8.79 -0.17 -2.21
C LYS A 225 8.75 -1.07 -0.98
N LYS A 226 7.83 -0.81 -0.05
CA LYS A 226 7.76 -1.50 1.24
C LYS A 226 6.99 -2.82 1.14
N THR A 227 7.44 -3.82 1.90
CA THR A 227 6.84 -5.15 1.92
C THR A 227 6.69 -5.63 3.37
N LEU A 228 5.52 -6.18 3.71
CA LEU A 228 5.27 -6.92 4.94
C LEU A 228 5.08 -8.39 4.59
N ILE A 229 5.67 -9.26 5.39
CA ILE A 229 5.54 -10.71 5.20
C ILE A 229 5.13 -11.34 6.52
N SER A 230 4.14 -12.23 6.48
CA SER A 230 3.91 -13.16 7.57
C SER A 230 4.32 -14.57 7.19
N THR A 231 4.73 -15.35 8.19
CA THR A 231 5.08 -16.76 8.02
C THR A 231 4.95 -17.53 9.32
N ASN A 232 4.68 -18.82 9.22
CA ASN A 232 4.72 -19.73 10.35
C ASN A 232 6.12 -20.35 10.53
N LEU A 233 7.00 -20.22 9.54
CA LEU A 233 8.35 -20.74 9.55
C LEU A 233 9.27 -19.82 10.37
N SER A 234 10.21 -20.43 11.08
CA SER A 234 11.33 -19.69 11.68
C SER A 234 12.28 -19.16 10.59
N PRO A 235 13.11 -18.15 10.88
CA PRO A 235 14.12 -17.69 9.93
C PRO A 235 15.03 -18.80 9.41
N LYS A 236 15.33 -19.81 10.23
CA LYS A 236 16.11 -20.96 9.82
C LYS A 236 15.35 -21.83 8.82
N GLU A 237 14.09 -22.17 9.12
CA GLU A 237 13.25 -22.96 8.21
C GLU A 237 12.99 -22.21 6.89
N LEU A 238 12.80 -20.88 6.92
CA LEU A 238 12.71 -20.07 5.71
C LEU A 238 13.97 -20.16 4.86
N SER A 239 15.16 -20.07 5.47
CA SER A 239 16.45 -20.20 4.80
C SER A 239 16.61 -21.55 4.12
N GLU A 240 16.21 -22.63 4.80
CA GLU A 240 16.24 -24.01 4.26
C GLU A 240 15.23 -24.18 3.11
N THR A 241 14.06 -23.56 3.21
CA THR A 241 12.96 -23.66 2.25
C THR A 241 13.23 -22.89 0.96
N TYR A 242 13.73 -21.64 1.06
CA TYR A 242 13.89 -20.72 -0.07
C TYR A 242 15.33 -20.57 -0.58
N THR A 243 16.25 -21.41 -0.14
CA THR A 243 17.70 -21.38 -0.37
C THR A 243 18.44 -20.20 0.27
N ASP A 244 19.63 -20.46 0.82
CA ASP A 244 20.43 -19.48 1.56
C ASP A 244 20.73 -18.19 0.78
N ARG A 245 20.94 -18.28 -0.53
CA ARG A 245 21.29 -17.10 -1.36
C ARG A 245 20.11 -16.13 -1.52
N VAL A 246 18.92 -16.67 -1.65
CA VAL A 246 17.68 -15.89 -1.79
C VAL A 246 17.32 -15.28 -0.44
N PHE A 247 17.36 -16.11 0.59
CA PHE A 247 17.02 -15.70 1.95
C PHE A 247 17.94 -14.59 2.45
N SER A 248 19.25 -14.75 2.34
CA SER A 248 20.23 -13.82 2.92
C SER A 248 20.13 -12.42 2.30
N ARG A 249 19.98 -12.31 0.97
CA ARG A 249 19.90 -11.01 0.29
C ARG A 249 18.61 -10.24 0.57
N VAL A 250 17.49 -10.95 0.60
CA VAL A 250 16.17 -10.34 0.74
C VAL A 250 15.87 -10.06 2.21
N PHE A 251 16.02 -11.08 3.06
CA PHE A 251 15.59 -10.96 4.44
C PHE A 251 16.52 -10.17 5.35
N GLN A 252 17.77 -9.87 4.94
CA GLN A 252 18.62 -8.88 5.63
C GLN A 252 18.01 -7.47 5.68
N LYS A 253 17.10 -7.17 4.75
CA LYS A 253 16.38 -5.89 4.68
C LYS A 253 15.06 -5.90 5.44
N PHE A 254 14.73 -6.99 6.12
CA PHE A 254 13.52 -7.12 6.92
C PHE A 254 13.84 -7.13 8.42
N VAL A 255 13.06 -6.40 9.20
CA VAL A 255 13.07 -6.47 10.66
C VAL A 255 12.23 -7.68 11.08
N PRO A 256 12.84 -8.73 11.66
CA PRO A 256 12.11 -9.89 12.09
C PRO A 256 11.35 -9.60 13.40
N ILE A 257 10.05 -9.85 13.38
CA ILE A 257 9.15 -9.71 14.52
C ILE A 257 8.64 -11.07 14.91
N LYS A 258 9.02 -11.52 16.10
CA LYS A 258 8.66 -12.84 16.60
C LYS A 258 7.37 -12.83 17.37
N PHE A 259 6.47 -13.74 17.00
CA PHE A 259 5.26 -14.06 17.74
C PHE A 259 5.46 -15.36 18.52
N PHE A 260 4.97 -15.41 19.75
CA PHE A 260 4.97 -16.61 20.58
C PHE A 260 3.84 -16.57 21.59
N GLY A 261 3.39 -17.73 22.05
CA GLY A 261 2.29 -17.87 22.99
C GLY A 261 1.38 -19.04 22.62
N PRO A 262 0.25 -19.21 23.31
CA PRO A 262 -0.75 -20.19 22.96
C PRO A 262 -1.55 -19.74 21.71
N ASP A 263 -2.18 -20.70 21.03
CA ASP A 263 -3.09 -20.39 19.92
C ASP A 263 -4.36 -19.70 20.45
N LEU A 264 -4.59 -18.46 20.00
CA LEU A 264 -5.70 -17.61 20.45
C LEU A 264 -7.08 -18.11 20.00
N ARG A 265 -7.14 -18.98 19.00
CA ARG A 265 -8.41 -19.55 18.49
C ARG A 265 -9.05 -20.55 19.43
N TRP A 266 -8.30 -21.03 20.42
CA TRP A 266 -8.73 -22.04 21.38
C TRP A 266 -8.84 -21.52 22.82
N GLN A 267 -8.89 -20.21 23.01
CA GLN A 267 -9.05 -19.55 24.31
C GLN A 267 -10.44 -19.01 24.54
#